data_349e7236231db6fc528dd23aa2ec7063
#
_entry.id   349e7236231db6fc528dd23aa2ec7063
#
_cell.length_a   1.000
_cell.length_b   1.000
_cell.length_c   1.000
_cell.angle_alpha   90.00
_cell.angle_beta   90.00
_cell.angle_gamma   90.00
#
_symmetry.space_group_name_H-M   'P 1'
#
loop_
_entity.id
_entity.type
_entity.pdbx_description
1 polymer ?
#
loop_
_entity_poly.entity_id
_entity_poly.type
_entity_poly.pdbx_seq_one_letter_code
_entity_poly.pdbx_strand_id
1 'polypeptide(L)'
;LGPGDPWAKDSDSDARKIREPVFAGSWYPDSPSELRRLVEGYLERVPAGDSSGRLLGLISPHAGYLFSGATAGYSYRLLRAEKPSTVILIAPSHHMRFSGVAAYPGSGFRTPLGILSVDRAMTDCLGKEAPKIQLRADAFEKEHSVEVQLPFLQVAAPDCRIVALVMGEQDLETCRWLADALVRCIEKRLAVLVASSDLSHFHP
;
A
#
# COMPACT_ATOMS: atom_id res chain seq x y z
N LEU A 1 24.61 8.35 26.53
CA LEU A 1 24.26 8.38 25.12
C LEU A 1 23.44 7.12 24.85
N GLY A 2 22.11 7.24 24.78
CA GLY A 2 21.21 6.14 24.42
C GLY A 2 21.39 5.69 22.97
N PRO A 3 20.90 4.50 22.57
CA PRO A 3 20.93 4.08 21.18
C PRO A 3 20.22 5.15 20.35
N GLY A 4 20.90 5.65 19.30
CA GLY A 4 20.40 6.73 18.46
C GLY A 4 19.03 6.39 17.91
N ASP A 5 18.17 7.40 17.86
CA ASP A 5 16.82 7.34 17.28
C ASP A 5 16.90 6.72 15.86
N PRO A 6 16.30 5.55 15.61
CA PRO A 6 16.32 4.91 14.28
C PRO A 6 15.67 5.78 13.20
N TRP A 7 14.91 6.82 13.62
CA TRP A 7 14.30 7.83 12.76
C TRP A 7 15.24 9.00 12.44
N ALA A 8 16.43 9.07 13.10
CA ALA A 8 17.42 10.16 12.95
C ALA A 8 18.59 9.84 12.01
N LYS A 9 18.72 8.60 11.52
CA LYS A 9 19.85 8.19 10.67
C LYS A 9 19.37 7.97 9.22
N ASP A 10 20.03 8.65 8.28
CA ASP A 10 19.89 8.63 6.82
C ASP A 10 18.63 9.28 6.21
N SER A 11 17.99 10.20 6.94
CA SER A 11 16.68 10.73 6.59
C SER A 11 16.61 11.61 5.32
N ASP A 12 17.68 12.23 4.88
CA ASP A 12 17.59 13.24 3.80
C ASP A 12 17.79 12.66 2.38
N SER A 13 18.62 11.65 2.21
CA SER A 13 18.81 10.98 0.91
C SER A 13 17.65 10.03 0.59
N ASP A 14 17.19 9.24 1.57
CA ASP A 14 16.08 8.32 1.39
C ASP A 14 14.72 9.05 1.35
N ALA A 15 14.58 10.16 2.06
CA ALA A 15 13.35 10.95 2.05
C ALA A 15 12.98 11.52 0.67
N ARG A 16 13.92 11.65 -0.26
CA ARG A 16 13.71 12.09 -1.64
C ARG A 16 13.63 10.95 -2.65
N LYS A 17 13.89 9.72 -2.23
CA LYS A 17 13.94 8.56 -3.11
C LYS A 17 12.54 8.17 -3.58
N ILE A 18 12.40 7.98 -4.89
CA ILE A 18 11.23 7.38 -5.52
C ILE A 18 11.56 5.93 -5.84
N ARG A 19 10.70 5.00 -5.43
CA ARG A 19 10.85 3.60 -5.81
C ARG A 19 10.39 3.42 -7.25
N GLU A 20 11.27 2.94 -8.09
CA GLU A 20 10.97 2.63 -9.49
C GLU A 20 10.20 1.29 -9.59
N PRO A 21 9.34 1.10 -10.62
CA PRO A 21 8.58 -0.12 -10.81
C PRO A 21 9.51 -1.29 -11.16
N VAL A 22 9.24 -2.46 -10.59
CA VAL A 22 10.00 -3.70 -10.83
C VAL A 22 9.19 -4.71 -11.63
N PHE A 23 7.87 -4.66 -11.52
CA PHE A 23 6.95 -5.65 -12.08
C PHE A 23 6.19 -5.14 -13.32
N ALA A 24 6.41 -3.90 -13.73
CA ALA A 24 5.88 -3.37 -14.99
C ALA A 24 6.39 -4.18 -16.19
N GLY A 25 5.52 -4.49 -17.14
CA GLY A 25 5.80 -5.33 -18.30
C GLY A 25 5.77 -6.84 -18.03
N SER A 26 5.65 -7.26 -16.75
CA SER A 26 5.58 -8.69 -16.39
C SER A 26 4.30 -9.05 -15.64
N TRP A 27 3.94 -8.31 -14.59
CA TRP A 27 2.74 -8.55 -13.78
C TRP A 27 1.57 -7.66 -14.18
N TYR A 28 1.87 -6.52 -14.78
CA TYR A 28 0.92 -5.56 -15.35
C TYR A 28 1.59 -4.82 -16.52
N PRO A 29 0.83 -4.22 -17.45
CA PRO A 29 1.40 -3.53 -18.60
C PRO A 29 2.35 -2.38 -18.21
N ASP A 30 3.44 -2.22 -18.97
CA ASP A 30 4.37 -1.09 -18.85
C ASP A 30 3.96 0.14 -19.68
N SER A 31 3.05 -0.05 -20.65
CA SER A 31 2.43 1.03 -21.40
C SER A 31 1.42 1.79 -20.55
N PRO A 32 1.58 3.12 -20.34
CA PRO A 32 0.65 3.92 -19.53
C PRO A 32 -0.80 3.84 -20.01
N SER A 33 -1.03 3.91 -21.32
CA SER A 33 -2.37 3.88 -21.92
C SER A 33 -3.03 2.51 -21.79
N GLU A 34 -2.26 1.45 -21.98
CA GLU A 34 -2.74 0.08 -21.84
C GLU A 34 -3.09 -0.25 -20.38
N LEU A 35 -2.18 0.10 -19.46
CA LEU A 35 -2.38 -0.10 -18.03
C LEU A 35 -3.62 0.64 -17.52
N ARG A 36 -3.77 1.92 -17.90
CA ARG A 36 -4.96 2.70 -17.52
C ARG A 36 -6.24 2.06 -18.02
N ARG A 37 -6.30 1.72 -19.32
CA ARG A 37 -7.47 1.08 -19.93
C ARG A 37 -7.80 -0.24 -19.24
N LEU A 38 -6.78 -1.04 -18.91
CA LEU A 38 -6.96 -2.33 -18.23
C LEU A 38 -7.56 -2.15 -16.84
N VAL A 39 -7.01 -1.25 -16.03
CA VAL A 39 -7.50 -0.97 -14.67
C VAL A 39 -8.90 -0.37 -14.70
N GLU A 40 -9.16 0.62 -15.58
CA GLU A 40 -10.50 1.17 -15.78
C GLU A 40 -11.51 0.09 -16.15
N GLY A 41 -11.14 -0.80 -17.08
CA GLY A 41 -11.98 -1.92 -17.47
C GLY A 41 -12.30 -2.89 -16.32
N TYR A 42 -11.40 -3.12 -15.39
CA TYR A 42 -11.68 -3.91 -14.18
C TYR A 42 -12.66 -3.18 -13.24
N LEU A 43 -12.45 -1.89 -13.05
CA LEU A 43 -13.31 -1.08 -12.17
C LEU A 43 -14.73 -0.92 -12.72
N GLU A 44 -14.89 -0.79 -14.03
CA GLU A 44 -16.19 -0.59 -14.69
C GLU A 44 -17.06 -1.84 -14.75
N ARG A 45 -16.46 -3.03 -14.79
CA ARG A 45 -17.19 -4.31 -14.76
C ARG A 45 -17.89 -4.59 -13.45
N VAL A 46 -17.48 -3.90 -12.38
CA VAL A 46 -18.10 -4.07 -11.06
C VAL A 46 -19.44 -3.34 -11.04
N PRO A 47 -20.57 -4.03 -10.76
CA PRO A 47 -21.85 -3.37 -10.57
C PRO A 47 -21.76 -2.28 -9.50
N ALA A 48 -22.53 -1.21 -9.69
CA ALA A 48 -22.70 -0.21 -8.64
C ALA A 48 -23.32 -0.92 -7.42
N GLY A 49 -22.55 -1.14 -6.37
CA GLY A 49 -23.05 -1.72 -5.13
C GLY A 49 -23.65 -0.63 -4.23
N ASP A 50 -24.73 -0.95 -3.56
CA ASP A 50 -25.23 -0.15 -2.43
C ASP A 50 -24.30 -0.34 -1.22
N SER A 51 -23.21 0.42 -1.16
CA SER A 51 -22.43 0.53 0.06
C SER A 51 -23.08 1.59 0.96
N SER A 52 -23.95 1.17 1.84
CA SER A 52 -24.43 2.02 2.92
C SER A 52 -23.35 2.10 4.00
N GLY A 53 -22.82 3.29 4.26
CA GLY A 53 -21.84 3.53 5.30
C GLY A 53 -20.48 4.00 4.76
N ARG A 54 -19.60 4.38 5.67
CA ARG A 54 -18.24 4.83 5.36
C ARG A 54 -17.31 3.63 5.14
N LEU A 55 -16.54 3.63 4.08
CA LEU A 55 -15.50 2.64 3.85
C LEU A 55 -14.32 2.87 4.81
N LEU A 56 -14.05 1.92 5.69
CA LEU A 56 -12.92 1.95 6.61
C LEU A 56 -11.70 1.21 6.05
N GLY A 57 -11.94 0.14 5.32
CA GLY A 57 -10.89 -0.66 4.72
C GLY A 57 -11.42 -1.67 3.72
N LEU A 58 -10.51 -2.23 2.94
CA LEU A 58 -10.77 -3.28 1.97
C LEU A 58 -9.63 -4.29 1.95
N ILE A 59 -9.90 -5.46 1.42
CA ILE A 59 -8.91 -6.50 1.13
C ILE A 59 -8.79 -6.59 -0.39
N SER A 60 -7.57 -6.64 -0.91
CA SER A 60 -7.30 -6.74 -2.35
C SER A 60 -6.20 -7.76 -2.62
N PRO A 61 -6.37 -8.65 -3.61
CA PRO A 61 -5.35 -9.60 -3.99
C PRO A 61 -4.15 -8.91 -4.64
N HIS A 62 -2.99 -9.61 -4.66
CA HIS A 62 -1.74 -9.07 -5.19
C HIS A 62 -1.01 -9.99 -6.17
N ALA A 63 -1.73 -10.91 -6.81
CA ALA A 63 -1.19 -11.64 -7.96
C ALA A 63 -1.09 -10.74 -9.21
N GLY A 64 -0.46 -11.24 -10.26
CA GLY A 64 -0.42 -10.52 -11.53
C GLY A 64 -1.83 -10.21 -12.07
N TYR A 65 -1.98 -9.10 -12.78
CA TYR A 65 -3.29 -8.57 -13.22
C TYR A 65 -4.13 -9.54 -14.06
N LEU A 66 -3.47 -10.43 -14.79
CA LEU A 66 -4.16 -11.48 -15.54
C LEU A 66 -4.96 -12.42 -14.61
N PHE A 67 -4.47 -12.66 -13.41
CA PHE A 67 -5.03 -13.62 -12.44
C PHE A 67 -5.98 -12.94 -11.45
N SER A 68 -5.59 -11.82 -10.89
CA SER A 68 -6.31 -11.20 -9.77
C SER A 68 -6.87 -9.81 -10.06
N GLY A 69 -6.54 -9.19 -11.21
CA GLY A 69 -6.94 -7.82 -11.52
C GLY A 69 -8.47 -7.62 -11.52
N ALA A 70 -9.22 -8.59 -12.03
CA ALA A 70 -10.68 -8.52 -12.01
C ALA A 70 -11.24 -8.52 -10.58
N THR A 71 -10.68 -9.34 -9.69
CA THR A 71 -11.06 -9.38 -8.26
C THR A 71 -10.66 -8.10 -7.55
N ALA A 72 -9.44 -7.58 -7.78
CA ALA A 72 -9.00 -6.30 -7.24
C ALA A 72 -9.94 -5.15 -7.66
N GLY A 73 -10.48 -5.21 -8.87
CA GLY A 73 -11.47 -4.25 -9.37
C GLY A 73 -12.66 -4.06 -8.42
N TYR A 74 -13.18 -5.15 -7.82
CA TYR A 74 -14.28 -5.09 -6.84
C TYR A 74 -13.89 -4.28 -5.60
N SER A 75 -12.70 -4.49 -5.08
CA SER A 75 -12.20 -3.77 -3.90
C SER A 75 -11.99 -2.28 -4.22
N TYR A 76 -11.27 -1.98 -5.29
CA TYR A 76 -10.90 -0.61 -5.62
C TYR A 76 -12.06 0.24 -6.18
N ARG A 77 -13.11 -0.37 -6.72
CA ARG A 77 -14.33 0.34 -7.12
C ARG A 77 -14.93 1.15 -5.97
N LEU A 78 -14.86 0.63 -4.76
CA LEU A 78 -15.38 1.31 -3.56
C LEU A 78 -14.64 2.60 -3.24
N LEU A 79 -13.34 2.70 -3.53
CA LEU A 79 -12.54 3.91 -3.27
C LEU A 79 -12.95 5.11 -4.12
N ARG A 80 -13.55 4.90 -5.31
CA ARG A 80 -13.97 6.02 -6.18
C ARG A 80 -14.98 6.96 -5.51
N ALA A 81 -15.86 6.43 -4.67
CA ALA A 81 -16.86 7.21 -3.95
C ALA A 81 -16.27 7.92 -2.73
N GLU A 82 -15.33 7.29 -2.04
CA GLU A 82 -14.79 7.75 -0.75
C GLU A 82 -13.77 8.89 -0.88
N LYS A 83 -13.03 8.94 -1.99
CA LYS A 83 -11.97 9.95 -2.24
C LYS A 83 -11.06 10.19 -1.02
N PRO A 84 -10.43 9.14 -0.48
CA PRO A 84 -9.60 9.27 0.71
C PRO A 84 -8.41 10.21 0.45
N SER A 85 -8.03 10.99 1.46
CA SER A 85 -6.79 11.79 1.40
C SER A 85 -5.54 10.94 1.55
N THR A 86 -5.68 9.82 2.29
CA THR A 86 -4.59 8.88 2.56
C THR A 86 -5.10 7.44 2.44
N VAL A 87 -4.34 6.60 1.75
CA VAL A 87 -4.53 5.15 1.76
C VAL A 87 -3.37 4.48 2.48
N ILE A 88 -3.69 3.67 3.48
CA ILE A 88 -2.70 2.91 4.23
C ILE A 88 -2.69 1.49 3.67
N LEU A 89 -1.64 1.16 2.94
CA LEU A 89 -1.44 -0.11 2.27
C LEU A 89 -0.58 -1.01 3.15
N ILE A 90 -1.16 -2.12 3.59
CA ILE A 90 -0.53 -3.12 4.46
C ILE A 90 -0.37 -4.40 3.66
N ALA A 91 0.85 -4.89 3.52
CA ALA A 91 1.19 -6.03 2.69
C ALA A 91 2.15 -6.99 3.39
N PRO A 92 2.16 -8.28 3.05
CA PRO A 92 3.13 -9.24 3.56
C PRO A 92 4.50 -9.04 2.89
N SER A 93 5.56 -9.47 3.57
CA SER A 93 6.89 -9.60 2.98
C SER A 93 7.07 -10.97 2.36
N HIS A 94 7.39 -11.02 1.05
CA HIS A 94 7.66 -12.28 0.33
C HIS A 94 9.17 -12.56 0.18
N HIS A 95 9.98 -11.54 0.23
CA HIS A 95 11.41 -11.65 -0.09
C HIS A 95 12.34 -11.50 1.11
N MET A 96 11.86 -10.95 2.21
CA MET A 96 12.67 -10.69 3.41
C MET A 96 11.97 -11.16 4.67
N ARG A 97 12.75 -11.73 5.59
CA ARG A 97 12.29 -12.02 6.96
C ARG A 97 12.88 -10.98 7.90
N PHE A 98 12.04 -10.30 8.64
CA PHE A 98 12.43 -9.35 9.67
C PHE A 98 11.33 -9.23 10.73
N SER A 99 11.72 -8.81 11.93
CA SER A 99 10.74 -8.61 13.00
C SER A 99 10.02 -7.27 12.84
N GLY A 100 8.72 -7.27 13.08
CA GLY A 100 7.87 -6.09 13.04
C GLY A 100 7.41 -5.71 11.63
N VAL A 101 7.31 -4.40 11.39
CA VAL A 101 6.76 -3.82 10.15
C VAL A 101 7.73 -2.81 9.56
N ALA A 102 7.96 -2.90 8.26
CA ALA A 102 8.71 -1.91 7.50
C ALA A 102 7.77 -0.84 6.94
N ALA A 103 8.09 0.44 7.15
CA ALA A 103 7.48 1.56 6.47
C ALA A 103 8.44 2.12 5.41
N TYR A 104 7.91 2.49 4.25
CA TYR A 104 8.74 3.06 3.18
C TYR A 104 9.20 4.47 3.53
N PRO A 105 10.51 4.75 3.55
CA PRO A 105 11.06 6.04 3.96
C PRO A 105 11.05 7.11 2.86
N GLY A 106 10.88 6.71 1.58
CA GLY A 106 11.00 7.60 0.43
C GLY A 106 9.79 8.50 0.20
N SER A 107 9.87 9.34 -0.84
CA SER A 107 8.84 10.33 -1.18
C SER A 107 7.70 9.79 -2.03
N GLY A 108 7.88 8.65 -2.70
CA GLY A 108 6.86 8.11 -3.59
C GLY A 108 7.25 6.81 -4.28
N PHE A 109 6.27 6.28 -5.00
CA PHE A 109 6.39 5.11 -5.84
C PHE A 109 6.06 5.49 -7.27
N ARG A 110 6.89 5.09 -8.21
CA ARG A 110 6.63 5.25 -9.65
C ARG A 110 5.91 4.02 -10.19
N THR A 111 4.95 4.28 -11.06
CA THR A 111 4.35 3.29 -11.96
C THR A 111 4.35 3.87 -13.38
N PRO A 112 3.97 3.11 -14.40
CA PRO A 112 3.74 3.69 -15.74
C PRO A 112 2.70 4.83 -15.76
N LEU A 113 1.79 4.89 -14.78
CA LEU A 113 0.78 5.96 -14.69
C LEU A 113 1.29 7.24 -14.01
N GLY A 114 2.53 7.26 -13.51
CA GLY A 114 3.11 8.40 -12.81
C GLY A 114 3.56 8.05 -11.39
N ILE A 115 3.72 9.08 -10.55
CA ILE A 115 4.20 8.94 -9.17
C ILE A 115 3.02 9.04 -8.21
N LEU A 116 2.94 8.09 -7.28
CA LEU A 116 2.05 8.13 -6.13
C LEU A 116 2.86 8.54 -4.90
N SER A 117 2.50 9.67 -4.31
CA SER A 117 3.25 10.28 -3.21
C SER A 117 3.02 9.58 -1.87
N VAL A 118 4.07 9.51 -1.05
CA VAL A 118 3.97 9.00 0.33
C VAL A 118 3.43 10.07 1.27
N ASP A 119 2.51 9.70 2.15
CA ASP A 119 2.07 10.55 3.28
C ASP A 119 3.10 10.48 4.40
N ARG A 120 4.12 11.33 4.31
CA ARG A 120 5.21 11.36 5.27
C ARG A 120 4.73 11.67 6.70
N ALA A 121 3.79 12.59 6.85
CA ALA A 121 3.27 12.97 8.16
C ALA A 121 2.57 11.80 8.87
N MET A 122 1.84 10.96 8.12
CA MET A 122 1.22 9.75 8.66
C MET A 122 2.27 8.69 8.95
N THR A 123 3.26 8.51 8.06
CA THR A 123 4.37 7.56 8.28
C THR A 123 5.15 7.91 9.54
N ASP A 124 5.47 9.19 9.76
CA ASP A 124 6.19 9.67 10.94
C ASP A 124 5.35 9.51 12.23
N CYS A 125 4.02 9.71 12.15
CA CYS A 125 3.12 9.43 13.27
C CYS A 125 3.19 7.96 13.68
N LEU A 126 3.07 7.05 12.72
CA LEU A 126 3.11 5.61 12.98
C LEU A 126 4.44 5.17 13.61
N GLY A 127 5.55 5.72 13.16
CA GLY A 127 6.85 5.41 13.75
C GLY A 127 7.01 5.87 15.21
N LYS A 128 6.36 6.97 15.57
CA LYS A 128 6.33 7.44 16.97
C LYS A 128 5.44 6.59 17.86
N GLU A 129 4.29 6.17 17.33
CA GLU A 129 3.28 5.39 18.05
C GLU A 129 3.62 3.90 18.17
N ALA A 130 4.45 3.36 17.28
CA ALA A 130 4.83 1.96 17.27
C ALA A 130 6.33 1.77 17.03
N PRO A 131 7.12 1.59 18.10
CA PRO A 131 8.58 1.43 17.99
C PRO A 131 9.06 0.22 17.17
N LYS A 132 8.16 -0.76 16.91
CA LYS A 132 8.44 -1.91 16.05
C LYS A 132 8.26 -1.60 14.56
N ILE A 133 7.82 -0.40 14.18
CA ILE A 133 7.83 0.08 12.80
C ILE A 133 9.22 0.62 12.49
N GLN A 134 9.84 0.13 11.42
CA GLN A 134 11.18 0.50 11.00
C GLN A 134 11.11 1.18 9.62
N LEU A 135 11.86 2.26 9.41
CA LEU A 135 12.06 2.83 8.09
C LEU A 135 13.04 1.96 7.29
N ARG A 136 12.54 1.23 6.29
CA ARG A 136 13.33 0.25 5.54
C ARG A 136 12.96 0.28 4.06
N ALA A 137 13.79 0.92 3.26
CA ALA A 137 13.62 0.93 1.80
C ALA A 137 13.88 -0.45 1.16
N ASP A 138 14.83 -1.22 1.72
CA ASP A 138 15.22 -2.54 1.26
C ASP A 138 14.06 -3.57 1.25
N ALA A 139 13.13 -3.46 2.21
CA ALA A 139 11.95 -4.33 2.28
C ALA A 139 11.00 -4.15 1.08
N PHE A 140 11.13 -3.06 0.34
CA PHE A 140 10.28 -2.74 -0.81
C PHE A 140 10.96 -3.00 -2.16
N GLU A 141 12.26 -3.23 -2.21
CA GLU A 141 13.02 -3.30 -3.47
C GLU A 141 12.47 -4.34 -4.45
N LYS A 142 12.14 -5.53 -3.97
CA LYS A 142 11.62 -6.65 -4.76
C LYS A 142 10.21 -7.06 -4.38
N GLU A 143 9.51 -6.25 -3.53
CA GLU A 143 8.19 -6.60 -3.04
C GLU A 143 7.09 -6.19 -4.02
N HIS A 144 6.33 -7.18 -4.47
CA HIS A 144 5.24 -7.02 -5.43
C HIS A 144 3.91 -6.67 -4.77
N SER A 145 3.68 -7.17 -3.54
CA SER A 145 2.39 -7.05 -2.86
C SER A 145 1.94 -5.60 -2.62
N VAL A 146 2.91 -4.67 -2.54
CA VAL A 146 2.66 -3.22 -2.54
C VAL A 146 2.51 -2.70 -3.96
N GLU A 147 3.45 -3.03 -4.86
CA GLU A 147 3.56 -2.41 -6.19
C GLU A 147 2.31 -2.65 -7.04
N VAL A 148 1.78 -3.86 -7.06
CA VAL A 148 0.63 -4.20 -7.91
C VAL A 148 -0.68 -3.50 -7.48
N GLN A 149 -0.74 -2.95 -6.27
CA GLN A 149 -1.88 -2.17 -5.79
C GLN A 149 -1.86 -0.72 -6.34
N LEU A 150 -0.67 -0.20 -6.65
CA LEU A 150 -0.48 1.23 -6.94
C LEU A 150 -1.24 1.72 -8.18
N PRO A 151 -1.26 1.01 -9.33
CA PRO A 151 -2.02 1.46 -10.49
C PRO A 151 -3.53 1.54 -10.23
N PHE A 152 -4.08 0.62 -9.41
CA PHE A 152 -5.49 0.70 -9.00
C PHE A 152 -5.76 1.95 -8.16
N LEU A 153 -4.87 2.27 -7.22
CA LEU A 153 -4.98 3.50 -6.41
C LEU A 153 -4.92 4.75 -7.27
N GLN A 154 -4.00 4.81 -8.24
CA GLN A 154 -3.85 5.96 -9.14
C GLN A 154 -5.09 6.20 -10.03
N VAL A 155 -5.85 5.16 -10.34
CA VAL A 155 -7.08 5.28 -11.13
C VAL A 155 -8.31 5.50 -10.26
N ALA A 156 -8.40 4.81 -9.12
CA ALA A 156 -9.57 4.87 -8.24
C ALA A 156 -9.58 6.09 -7.30
N ALA A 157 -8.39 6.53 -6.84
CA ALA A 157 -8.21 7.65 -5.90
C ALA A 157 -6.97 8.49 -6.28
N PRO A 158 -6.96 9.20 -7.43
CA PRO A 158 -5.79 9.83 -8.02
C PRO A 158 -5.13 10.90 -7.12
N ASP A 159 -5.88 11.51 -6.23
CA ASP A 159 -5.41 12.58 -5.34
C ASP A 159 -4.94 12.06 -3.98
N CYS A 160 -5.02 10.75 -3.73
CA CYS A 160 -4.59 10.19 -2.45
C CYS A 160 -3.05 10.17 -2.32
N ARG A 161 -2.60 10.21 -1.08
CA ARG A 161 -1.24 9.82 -0.69
C ARG A 161 -1.27 8.43 -0.10
N ILE A 162 -0.13 7.77 -0.04
CA ILE A 162 -0.05 6.43 0.54
C ILE A 162 0.89 6.37 1.73
N VAL A 163 0.55 5.49 2.67
CA VAL A 163 1.49 4.91 3.62
C VAL A 163 1.67 3.47 3.22
N ALA A 164 2.89 3.09 2.83
CA ALA A 164 3.20 1.72 2.46
C ALA A 164 3.87 1.00 3.62
N LEU A 165 3.26 -0.10 4.06
CA LEU A 165 3.71 -0.94 5.16
C LEU A 165 3.89 -2.37 4.67
N VAL A 166 5.05 -2.97 4.96
CA VAL A 166 5.35 -4.37 4.70
C VAL A 166 5.57 -5.10 6.03
N MET A 167 4.79 -6.13 6.28
CA MET A 167 4.84 -6.94 7.50
C MET A 167 5.88 -8.04 7.36
N GLY A 168 6.95 -8.00 8.16
CA GLY A 168 7.92 -9.10 8.28
C GLY A 168 7.38 -10.26 9.09
N GLU A 169 6.58 -9.95 10.12
CA GLU A 169 5.82 -10.89 10.94
C GLU A 169 4.33 -10.60 10.81
N GLN A 170 3.53 -11.65 10.60
CA GLN A 170 2.08 -11.55 10.34
C GLN A 170 1.27 -12.23 11.44
N ASP A 171 1.85 -12.33 12.64
CA ASP A 171 1.18 -12.88 13.80
C ASP A 171 0.14 -11.90 14.39
N LEU A 172 -0.72 -12.44 15.25
CA LEU A 172 -1.80 -11.66 15.86
C LEU A 172 -1.29 -10.54 16.78
N GLU A 173 -0.12 -10.73 17.41
CA GLU A 173 0.49 -9.70 18.27
C GLU A 173 0.91 -8.50 17.42
N THR A 174 1.61 -8.74 16.30
CA THR A 174 2.00 -7.71 15.33
C THR A 174 0.79 -6.97 14.78
N CYS A 175 -0.27 -7.70 14.41
CA CYS A 175 -1.50 -7.09 13.91
C CYS A 175 -2.16 -6.19 14.96
N ARG A 176 -2.19 -6.60 16.22
CA ARG A 176 -2.82 -5.82 17.31
C ARG A 176 -2.09 -4.51 17.59
N TRP A 177 -0.78 -4.54 17.82
CA TRP A 177 -0.06 -3.30 18.10
C TRP A 177 -0.01 -2.35 16.89
N LEU A 178 0.01 -2.90 15.65
CA LEU A 178 -0.12 -2.07 14.45
C LEU A 178 -1.49 -1.41 14.38
N ALA A 179 -2.56 -2.15 14.66
CA ALA A 179 -3.92 -1.61 14.71
C ALA A 179 -4.06 -0.49 15.74
N ASP A 180 -3.51 -0.67 16.94
CA ASP A 180 -3.50 0.36 17.99
C ASP A 180 -2.78 1.64 17.55
N ALA A 181 -1.62 1.52 16.88
CA ALA A 181 -0.89 2.65 16.35
C ALA A 181 -1.67 3.36 15.22
N LEU A 182 -2.29 2.59 14.32
CA LEU A 182 -3.13 3.11 13.25
C LEU A 182 -4.30 3.92 13.79
N VAL A 183 -5.02 3.40 14.79
CA VAL A 183 -6.14 4.11 15.44
C VAL A 183 -5.68 5.46 15.96
N ARG A 184 -4.56 5.53 16.69
CA ARG A 184 -4.02 6.79 17.22
C ARG A 184 -3.62 7.80 16.13
N CYS A 185 -3.11 7.32 15.00
CA CYS A 185 -2.68 8.22 13.91
C CYS A 185 -3.81 8.64 12.96
N ILE A 186 -4.85 7.81 12.80
CA ILE A 186 -5.96 8.09 11.87
C ILE A 186 -7.00 9.06 12.44
N GLU A 187 -7.11 9.20 13.75
CA GLU A 187 -8.21 9.78 14.58
C GLU A 187 -9.01 10.96 13.97
N LYS A 188 -8.46 11.75 13.05
CA LYS A 188 -9.11 12.91 12.42
C LYS A 188 -8.90 12.99 10.91
N ARG A 189 -8.45 11.91 10.26
CA ARG A 189 -8.10 11.90 8.84
C ARG A 189 -9.06 11.04 8.02
N LEU A 190 -9.34 11.44 6.79
CA LEU A 190 -10.04 10.60 5.83
C LEU A 190 -9.05 9.57 5.24
N ALA A 191 -8.83 8.50 5.98
CA ALA A 191 -7.94 7.43 5.58
C ALA A 191 -8.72 6.13 5.37
N VAL A 192 -8.30 5.32 4.39
CA VAL A 192 -8.82 3.98 4.11
C VAL A 192 -7.67 2.99 4.20
N LEU A 193 -7.91 1.85 4.85
CA LEU A 193 -6.95 0.75 4.93
C LEU A 193 -7.10 -0.16 3.70
N VAL A 194 -5.99 -0.61 3.15
CA VAL A 194 -5.95 -1.65 2.13
C VAL A 194 -5.07 -2.79 2.64
N ALA A 195 -5.68 -3.92 2.95
CA ALA A 195 -4.96 -5.15 3.24
C ALA A 195 -4.69 -5.88 1.92
N SER A 196 -3.43 -5.94 1.54
CA SER A 196 -2.97 -6.66 0.35
C SER A 196 -2.81 -8.14 0.69
N SER A 197 -3.71 -8.99 0.18
CA SER A 197 -3.73 -10.43 0.51
C SER A 197 -4.46 -11.24 -0.56
N ASP A 198 -3.82 -12.29 -1.04
CA ASP A 198 -4.46 -13.27 -1.95
C ASP A 198 -5.42 -14.21 -1.22
N LEU A 199 -5.48 -14.12 0.13
CA LEU A 199 -6.18 -15.04 1.03
C LEU A 199 -5.67 -16.48 0.89
N SER A 200 -6.06 -17.17 -0.17
CA SER A 200 -5.51 -18.48 -0.53
C SER A 200 -5.44 -18.67 -2.04
N HIS A 201 -4.43 -19.41 -2.48
CA HIS A 201 -4.19 -19.74 -3.89
C HIS A 201 -3.46 -21.09 -4.01
N PHE A 202 -3.12 -21.51 -5.25
CA PHE A 202 -2.54 -22.82 -5.54
C PHE A 202 -3.44 -24.01 -5.15
N HIS A 203 -4.75 -23.82 -5.23
CA HIS A 203 -5.69 -24.92 -5.09
C HIS A 203 -5.64 -25.82 -6.32
N PRO A 204 -5.82 -27.15 -6.15
CA PRO A 204 -5.90 -28.10 -7.27
C PRO A 204 -7.13 -27.84 -8.13
#